data_5a974108c0418d3a623bf99bc6fa9907
#
_entry.id   5a974108c0418d3a623bf99bc6fa9907
#
_cell.length_a   1.000
_cell.length_b   1.000
_cell.length_c   1.000
_cell.angle_alpha   90.00
_cell.angle_beta   90.00
_cell.angle_gamma   90.00
#
_symmetry.space_group_name_H-M   'P 1'
#
loop_
_entity.id
_entity.type
_entity.pdbx_description
1 polymer ?
#
loop_
_entity_poly.entity_id
_entity_poly.type
_entity_poly.pdbx_seq_one_letter_code
_entity_poly.pdbx_strand_id
1 'polypeptide(L)'
;SGNDFLQIISDIQVNFNNASGAYGSTITGYRAEIVNKKMVVTKNGGSFGIMNFSGLATIRAYVVDSRGKQSDTKDITINVIEYYAPSFSFSAFRTRGNPNTLQVLRNARIAPIMQSGKQRNVMSLTFKVVQIGNENFTDDNGSASGNFTSVHTLTNSAANMAGNYPSNKSFVIIGKLEDKFTSVEFSTTVATESVVMSYDKNGRVGIGKVAEFGKPGSLDVLGDIYANNQPIQQYQITQSNGKVLDATGDWNNYINTGIYMGSNLLNSPSGGNPWKHVQVFKHNDNWVVQVAYDFGGEIGAIRAKVNGTWKPWKYLATKDDVSRMLASTNWQNANLQNGWSHHRDYGNVQFS
;
A
#
# COMPACT_ATOMS: atom_id res chain seq x y z
N SER A 1 17.63 21.61 -21.66
CA SER A 1 18.54 21.06 -22.65
C SER A 1 18.02 19.68 -23.08
N GLY A 2 18.35 19.24 -24.31
CA GLY A 2 17.80 17.98 -24.85
C GLY A 2 18.27 16.71 -24.17
N ASN A 3 19.13 16.79 -23.13
CA ASN A 3 19.70 15.64 -22.42
C ASN A 3 19.31 15.57 -20.95
N ASP A 4 18.31 16.35 -20.52
CA ASP A 4 17.75 16.26 -19.17
C ASP A 4 16.53 15.33 -19.17
N PHE A 5 16.54 14.35 -18.29
CA PHE A 5 15.48 13.36 -18.09
C PHE A 5 15.05 13.35 -16.62
N LEU A 6 13.92 12.77 -16.32
CA LEU A 6 13.40 12.65 -14.94
C LEU A 6 13.47 11.21 -14.46
N GLN A 7 13.98 11.03 -13.27
CA GLN A 7 13.93 9.74 -12.56
C GLN A 7 12.49 9.27 -12.43
N ILE A 8 12.25 7.98 -12.59
CA ILE A 8 10.96 7.27 -12.52
C ILE A 8 9.84 7.75 -13.48
N ILE A 9 10.08 8.85 -14.21
CA ILE A 9 9.11 9.41 -15.16
C ILE A 9 9.56 9.21 -16.60
N SER A 10 10.84 9.49 -16.90
CA SER A 10 11.34 9.43 -18.27
C SER A 10 11.69 8.01 -18.70
N ASP A 11 11.30 7.67 -19.91
CA ASP A 11 11.77 6.52 -20.68
C ASP A 11 12.61 7.05 -21.85
N ILE A 12 13.83 6.55 -21.99
CA ILE A 12 14.75 6.99 -23.04
C ILE A 12 14.74 5.99 -24.18
N GLN A 13 14.24 6.41 -25.32
CA GLN A 13 14.29 5.64 -26.56
C GLN A 13 15.55 5.97 -27.34
N VAL A 14 16.20 4.94 -27.91
CA VAL A 14 17.42 5.08 -28.69
C VAL A 14 17.15 4.82 -30.17
N ASN A 15 17.45 5.83 -31.01
CA ASN A 15 17.37 5.72 -32.46
C ASN A 15 18.78 5.84 -33.07
N PHE A 16 19.16 4.84 -33.85
CA PHE A 16 20.43 4.81 -34.58
C PHE A 16 20.19 5.34 -35.98
N ASN A 17 20.19 6.66 -36.10
CA ASN A 17 19.95 7.32 -37.35
C ASN A 17 21.22 7.30 -38.25
N ASN A 18 21.05 7.11 -39.55
CA ASN A 18 22.09 7.13 -40.54
C ASN A 18 23.22 6.09 -40.35
N ALA A 19 22.94 5.00 -39.64
CA ALA A 19 23.89 3.91 -39.51
C ALA A 19 24.01 3.19 -40.86
N SER A 20 25.19 3.13 -41.42
CA SER A 20 25.48 2.48 -42.70
C SER A 20 26.74 1.64 -42.59
N GLY A 21 26.73 0.49 -43.28
CA GLY A 21 27.92 -0.34 -43.39
C GLY A 21 28.89 0.19 -44.45
N ALA A 22 30.18 0.00 -44.22
CA ALA A 22 31.23 0.33 -45.22
C ALA A 22 31.44 -0.84 -46.17
N TYR A 23 31.90 -0.53 -47.37
CA TYR A 23 32.27 -1.52 -48.40
C TYR A 23 31.17 -2.55 -48.73
N GLY A 24 29.90 -2.10 -48.78
CA GLY A 24 28.75 -2.95 -49.14
C GLY A 24 28.21 -3.83 -47.99
N SER A 25 28.72 -3.70 -46.79
CA SER A 25 28.15 -4.39 -45.62
C SER A 25 26.84 -3.71 -45.16
N THR A 26 25.99 -4.47 -44.51
CA THR A 26 24.74 -3.98 -43.90
C THR A 26 24.84 -3.97 -42.38
N ILE A 27 24.06 -3.13 -41.69
CA ILE A 27 23.99 -3.17 -40.22
C ILE A 27 23.12 -4.32 -39.79
N THR A 28 23.66 -5.19 -38.94
CA THR A 28 23.00 -6.41 -38.41
C THR A 28 22.78 -6.36 -36.91
N GLY A 29 23.47 -5.45 -36.20
CA GLY A 29 23.34 -5.34 -34.75
C GLY A 29 23.38 -3.89 -34.26
N TYR A 30 22.66 -3.63 -33.21
CA TYR A 30 22.63 -2.35 -32.53
C TYR A 30 22.90 -2.59 -31.05
N ARG A 31 23.65 -1.73 -30.41
CA ARG A 31 23.82 -1.75 -28.97
C ARG A 31 23.96 -0.35 -28.42
N ALA A 32 23.16 -0.05 -27.42
CA ALA A 32 23.36 1.11 -26.55
C ALA A 32 23.27 0.66 -25.09
N GLU A 33 24.05 1.27 -24.23
CA GLU A 33 24.02 0.99 -22.80
C GLU A 33 24.18 2.29 -22.02
N ILE A 34 23.52 2.35 -20.89
CA ILE A 34 23.82 3.36 -19.87
C ILE A 34 24.95 2.80 -19.01
N VAL A 35 26.14 3.41 -19.15
CA VAL A 35 27.37 2.91 -18.50
C VAL A 35 27.19 2.74 -17.01
N ASN A 36 27.55 1.58 -16.48
CA ASN A 36 27.44 1.21 -15.05
C ASN A 36 26.02 1.14 -14.48
N LYS A 37 24.96 1.10 -15.33
CA LYS A 37 23.56 1.04 -14.87
C LYS A 37 22.84 -0.25 -15.25
N LYS A 38 23.49 -1.20 -15.92
CA LYS A 38 22.90 -2.46 -16.41
C LYS A 38 21.66 -2.28 -17.30
N MET A 39 21.53 -1.12 -17.94
CA MET A 39 20.45 -0.79 -18.87
C MET A 39 21.01 -0.87 -20.28
N VAL A 40 20.45 -1.75 -21.11
CA VAL A 40 20.97 -2.06 -22.44
C VAL A 40 19.82 -2.12 -23.45
N VAL A 41 20.06 -1.56 -24.63
CA VAL A 41 19.19 -1.63 -25.80
C VAL A 41 19.94 -2.30 -26.93
N THR A 42 19.31 -3.29 -27.59
CA THR A 42 19.92 -4.10 -28.66
C THR A 42 19.20 -3.99 -29.99
N LYS A 43 18.26 -3.05 -30.13
CA LYS A 43 17.52 -2.81 -31.37
C LYS A 43 17.37 -1.31 -31.65
N ASN A 44 17.27 -0.95 -32.94
CA ASN A 44 16.93 0.41 -33.30
C ASN A 44 15.51 0.76 -32.86
N GLY A 45 15.28 1.94 -32.31
CA GLY A 45 14.01 2.34 -31.70
C GLY A 45 13.71 1.65 -30.35
N GLY A 46 14.69 0.98 -29.75
CA GLY A 46 14.53 0.34 -28.46
C GLY A 46 14.58 1.35 -27.30
N SER A 47 13.94 1.00 -26.18
CA SER A 47 13.89 1.80 -24.99
C SER A 47 14.78 1.20 -23.90
N PHE A 48 15.41 2.05 -23.09
CA PHE A 48 16.06 1.67 -21.84
C PHE A 48 15.07 1.38 -20.72
N GLY A 49 13.79 1.74 -20.88
CA GLY A 49 12.81 1.73 -19.82
C GLY A 49 12.91 2.96 -18.92
N ILE A 50 12.17 2.92 -17.84
CA ILE A 50 12.11 4.03 -16.88
C ILE A 50 13.46 4.22 -16.19
N MET A 51 13.91 5.47 -16.10
CA MET A 51 15.16 5.82 -15.41
C MET A 51 15.02 5.62 -13.91
N ASN A 52 15.65 4.59 -13.37
CA ASN A 52 15.59 4.21 -11.96
C ASN A 52 16.74 4.78 -11.11
N PHE A 53 17.45 5.74 -11.61
CA PHE A 53 18.59 6.42 -10.98
C PHE A 53 18.52 7.93 -11.22
N SER A 54 19.32 8.71 -10.49
CA SER A 54 19.51 10.14 -10.69
C SER A 54 21.00 10.48 -10.87
N GLY A 55 21.27 11.68 -11.39
CA GLY A 55 22.60 12.20 -11.63
C GLY A 55 23.06 12.05 -13.09
N LEU A 56 24.34 12.40 -13.33
CA LEU A 56 24.97 12.29 -14.63
C LEU A 56 25.24 10.83 -14.99
N ALA A 57 24.99 10.48 -16.23
CA ALA A 57 25.31 9.17 -16.79
C ALA A 57 25.72 9.30 -18.25
N THR A 58 26.39 8.30 -18.78
CA THR A 58 26.82 8.24 -20.17
C THR A 58 26.06 7.14 -20.88
N ILE A 59 25.39 7.48 -21.97
CA ILE A 59 24.89 6.50 -22.94
C ILE A 59 26.02 6.24 -23.92
N ARG A 60 26.45 4.99 -24.03
CA ARG A 60 27.44 4.52 -25.01
C ARG A 60 26.74 3.68 -26.05
N ALA A 61 26.92 4.01 -27.29
CA ALA A 61 26.26 3.31 -28.41
C ALA A 61 27.23 2.94 -29.54
N TYR A 62 26.95 1.80 -30.17
CA TYR A 62 27.64 1.36 -31.40
C TYR A 62 26.72 0.45 -32.22
N VAL A 63 27.12 0.20 -33.45
CA VAL A 63 26.46 -0.75 -34.36
C VAL A 63 27.44 -1.82 -34.80
N VAL A 64 26.91 -2.95 -35.26
CA VAL A 64 27.69 -4.08 -35.79
C VAL A 64 27.23 -4.35 -37.20
N ASP A 65 28.19 -4.52 -38.13
CA ASP A 65 27.89 -4.82 -39.52
C ASP A 65 27.76 -6.35 -39.78
N SER A 66 27.34 -6.71 -41.00
CA SER A 66 27.16 -8.09 -41.45
C SER A 66 28.43 -8.96 -41.43
N ARG A 67 29.58 -8.36 -41.23
CA ARG A 67 30.88 -9.05 -41.06
C ARG A 67 31.28 -9.20 -39.60
N GLY A 68 30.39 -8.77 -38.67
CA GLY A 68 30.68 -8.78 -37.24
C GLY A 68 31.56 -7.66 -36.73
N LYS A 69 31.87 -6.64 -37.58
CA LYS A 69 32.72 -5.53 -37.20
C LYS A 69 31.92 -4.47 -36.48
N GLN A 70 32.40 -4.09 -35.30
CA GLN A 70 31.81 -2.99 -34.51
C GLN A 70 32.30 -1.64 -35.01
N SER A 71 31.40 -0.65 -35.04
CA SER A 71 31.76 0.77 -35.25
C SER A 71 32.48 1.34 -34.03
N ASP A 72 33.08 2.52 -34.21
CA ASP A 72 33.49 3.33 -33.07
C ASP A 72 32.31 3.60 -32.17
N THR A 73 32.57 3.69 -30.87
CA THR A 73 31.54 4.02 -29.90
C THR A 73 31.24 5.50 -29.89
N LYS A 74 29.96 5.83 -29.71
CA LYS A 74 29.53 7.21 -29.50
C LYS A 74 28.97 7.37 -28.11
N ASP A 75 29.52 8.30 -27.36
CA ASP A 75 29.12 8.61 -26.00
C ASP A 75 28.29 9.88 -25.97
N ILE A 76 27.18 9.84 -25.19
CA ILE A 76 26.31 10.99 -24.98
C ILE A 76 26.11 11.09 -23.45
N THR A 77 26.47 12.23 -22.89
CA THR A 77 26.18 12.51 -21.47
C THR A 77 24.73 12.92 -21.32
N ILE A 78 24.04 12.26 -20.40
CA ILE A 78 22.69 12.61 -19.98
C ILE A 78 22.69 13.01 -18.51
N ASN A 79 21.71 13.80 -18.12
CA ASN A 79 21.45 14.15 -16.73
C ASN A 79 20.06 13.66 -16.35
N VAL A 80 19.98 12.76 -15.40
CA VAL A 80 18.71 12.29 -14.85
C VAL A 80 18.44 13.05 -13.56
N ILE A 81 17.50 13.97 -13.63
CA ILE A 81 17.09 14.80 -12.50
C ILE A 81 16.31 13.93 -11.53
N GLU A 82 16.66 14.01 -10.26
CA GLU A 82 15.94 13.30 -9.19
C GLU A 82 14.46 13.70 -9.17
N TYR A 83 13.59 12.71 -9.10
CA TYR A 83 12.16 12.91 -8.91
C TYR A 83 11.62 11.91 -7.88
N TYR A 84 10.75 12.42 -7.02
CA TYR A 84 9.95 11.64 -6.08
C TYR A 84 8.52 12.19 -6.09
N ALA A 85 7.55 11.32 -5.82
CA ALA A 85 6.15 11.70 -5.75
C ALA A 85 5.89 12.73 -4.65
N PRO A 86 4.89 13.61 -4.83
CA PRO A 86 4.47 14.53 -3.80
C PRO A 86 4.16 13.83 -2.46
N SER A 87 4.56 14.47 -1.37
CA SER A 87 4.23 14.05 -0.02
C SER A 87 3.46 15.14 0.68
N PHE A 88 2.30 14.78 1.25
CA PHE A 88 1.39 15.75 1.82
C PHE A 88 0.70 15.23 3.07
N SER A 89 0.64 16.08 4.07
CA SER A 89 -0.20 15.94 5.24
C SER A 89 -0.57 17.31 5.78
N PHE A 90 -1.68 17.41 6.47
CA PHE A 90 -2.05 18.62 7.18
C PHE A 90 -2.90 18.29 8.41
N SER A 91 -2.92 19.20 9.35
CA SER A 91 -3.93 19.25 10.40
C SER A 91 -4.77 20.52 10.21
N ALA A 92 -6.00 20.48 10.68
CA ALA A 92 -6.91 21.62 10.62
C ALA A 92 -7.53 21.86 11.99
N PHE A 93 -7.69 23.09 12.36
CA PHE A 93 -8.23 23.51 13.65
C PHE A 93 -8.91 24.88 13.55
N ARG A 94 -9.72 25.18 14.54
CA ARG A 94 -10.35 26.48 14.67
C ARG A 94 -9.39 27.47 15.27
N THR A 95 -9.42 28.73 14.83
CA THR A 95 -8.57 29.76 15.40
C THR A 95 -9.16 30.28 16.70
N ARG A 96 -8.32 30.48 17.74
CA ARG A 96 -8.78 30.95 19.06
C ARG A 96 -9.48 32.33 19.02
N GLY A 97 -9.06 33.22 18.12
CA GLY A 97 -9.64 34.58 18.02
C GLY A 97 -10.92 34.65 17.18
N ASN A 98 -11.16 33.66 16.32
CA ASN A 98 -12.35 33.55 15.50
C ASN A 98 -12.68 32.07 15.24
N PRO A 99 -13.50 31.46 16.09
CA PRO A 99 -13.79 30.01 15.97
C PRO A 99 -14.53 29.61 14.70
N ASN A 100 -15.06 30.55 13.94
CA ASN A 100 -15.63 30.32 12.63
C ASN A 100 -14.59 30.31 11.49
N THR A 101 -13.32 30.57 11.80
CA THR A 101 -12.22 30.46 10.85
C THR A 101 -11.48 29.15 11.06
N LEU A 102 -11.33 28.38 9.99
CA LEU A 102 -10.47 27.21 9.97
C LEU A 102 -9.07 27.60 9.51
N GLN A 103 -8.09 27.13 10.23
CA GLN A 103 -6.68 27.24 9.87
C GLN A 103 -6.12 25.83 9.62
N VAL A 104 -5.34 25.67 8.57
CA VAL A 104 -4.60 24.46 8.27
C VAL A 104 -3.13 24.66 8.54
N LEU A 105 -2.48 23.62 9.07
CA LEU A 105 -1.04 23.53 9.25
C LEU A 105 -0.53 22.49 8.25
N ARG A 106 0.12 22.98 7.18
CA ARG A 106 0.48 22.19 6.00
C ARG A 106 1.92 21.70 6.07
N ASN A 107 2.10 20.41 5.76
CA ASN A 107 3.39 19.79 5.46
C ASN A 107 3.30 19.23 4.05
N ALA A 108 4.00 19.82 3.11
CA ALA A 108 3.93 19.51 1.70
C ALA A 108 5.34 19.50 1.09
N ARG A 109 5.61 18.55 0.23
CA ARG A 109 6.89 18.42 -0.47
C ARG A 109 6.68 17.89 -1.87
N ILE A 110 7.32 18.54 -2.84
CA ILE A 110 7.44 18.06 -4.22
C ILE A 110 8.91 17.98 -4.61
N ALA A 111 9.24 17.19 -5.60
CA ALA A 111 10.60 17.12 -6.15
C ALA A 111 10.97 18.46 -6.82
N PRO A 112 12.09 19.09 -6.43
CA PRO A 112 12.59 20.27 -7.13
C PRO A 112 13.18 19.86 -8.48
N ILE A 113 12.60 20.38 -9.58
CA ILE A 113 13.09 20.15 -10.92
C ILE A 113 13.73 21.43 -11.42
N MET A 114 15.04 21.51 -11.25
CA MET A 114 15.81 22.68 -11.65
C MET A 114 16.30 22.52 -13.11
N GLN A 115 15.90 23.42 -13.98
CA GLN A 115 16.39 23.46 -15.36
C GLN A 115 16.83 24.90 -15.69
N SER A 116 18.08 25.05 -16.10
CA SER A 116 18.68 26.37 -16.38
C SER A 116 18.48 27.37 -15.24
N GLY A 117 18.65 26.93 -13.98
CA GLY A 117 18.54 27.76 -12.78
C GLY A 117 17.11 28.12 -12.38
N LYS A 118 16.09 27.58 -13.08
CA LYS A 118 14.67 27.84 -12.77
C LYS A 118 13.96 26.56 -12.33
N GLN A 119 13.16 26.69 -11.28
CA GLN A 119 12.26 25.61 -10.85
C GLN A 119 11.18 25.40 -11.91
N ARG A 120 11.00 24.17 -12.36
CA ARG A 120 10.02 23.77 -13.40
C ARG A 120 8.86 22.97 -12.85
N ASN A 121 8.98 22.44 -11.63
CA ASN A 121 7.89 21.77 -10.96
C ASN A 121 7.13 22.80 -10.12
N VAL A 122 5.82 22.74 -10.12
CA VAL A 122 4.94 23.66 -9.39
C VAL A 122 4.21 22.86 -8.31
N MET A 123 4.25 23.37 -7.10
CA MET A 123 3.44 22.85 -6.00
C MET A 123 2.06 23.50 -6.08
N SER A 124 1.04 22.73 -6.40
CA SER A 124 -0.35 23.18 -6.39
C SER A 124 -1.08 22.55 -5.20
N LEU A 125 -1.60 23.38 -4.32
CA LEU A 125 -2.39 22.98 -3.17
C LEU A 125 -3.82 23.46 -3.36
N THR A 126 -4.79 22.55 -3.22
CA THR A 126 -6.21 22.85 -3.23
C THR A 126 -6.88 22.22 -2.01
N PHE A 127 -7.86 22.92 -1.47
CA PHE A 127 -8.66 22.42 -0.37
C PHE A 127 -10.14 22.46 -0.72
N LYS A 128 -10.85 21.42 -0.30
CA LYS A 128 -12.31 21.30 -0.39
C LYS A 128 -12.88 21.02 0.98
N VAL A 129 -14.02 21.58 1.24
CA VAL A 129 -14.69 21.45 2.54
C VAL A 129 -16.13 21.03 2.35
N VAL A 130 -16.61 20.16 3.23
CA VAL A 130 -18.01 19.84 3.38
C VAL A 130 -18.39 19.84 4.85
N GLN A 131 -19.58 20.38 5.17
CA GLN A 131 -20.15 20.19 6.49
C GLN A 131 -20.58 18.72 6.63
N ILE A 132 -20.27 18.09 7.74
CA ILE A 132 -20.69 16.71 8.02
C ILE A 132 -22.22 16.63 7.98
N GLY A 133 -22.73 15.63 7.26
CA GLY A 133 -24.13 15.45 6.95
C GLY A 133 -24.56 15.97 5.57
N ASN A 134 -23.66 16.65 4.85
CA ASN A 134 -23.84 17.04 3.45
C ASN A 134 -22.91 16.21 2.55
N GLU A 135 -23.25 16.10 1.26
CA GLU A 135 -22.48 15.31 0.29
C GLU A 135 -21.64 16.19 -0.64
N ASN A 136 -21.97 17.46 -0.79
CA ASN A 136 -21.34 18.35 -1.77
C ASN A 136 -20.17 19.11 -1.17
N PHE A 137 -18.97 18.79 -1.62
CA PHE A 137 -17.77 19.54 -1.31
C PHE A 137 -17.72 20.86 -2.06
N THR A 138 -17.32 21.91 -1.37
CA THR A 138 -17.04 23.22 -1.95
C THR A 138 -15.54 23.50 -1.93
N ASP A 139 -15.05 24.11 -3.00
CA ASP A 139 -13.64 24.52 -3.06
C ASP A 139 -13.41 25.70 -2.09
N ASP A 140 -12.29 25.63 -1.37
CA ASP A 140 -11.82 26.74 -0.54
C ASP A 140 -10.70 27.50 -1.26
N ASN A 141 -10.96 28.77 -1.57
CA ASN A 141 -10.03 29.65 -2.27
C ASN A 141 -9.25 30.58 -1.33
N GLY A 142 -9.11 30.20 -0.06
CA GLY A 142 -8.34 30.91 0.93
C GLY A 142 -6.82 30.77 0.74
N SER A 143 -6.07 31.40 1.65
CA SER A 143 -4.60 31.35 1.64
C SER A 143 -4.03 29.94 1.88
N ALA A 144 -4.88 28.99 2.26
CA ALA A 144 -4.52 27.58 2.38
C ALA A 144 -4.22 26.96 1.01
N SER A 145 -5.00 27.34 -0.03
CA SER A 145 -4.81 26.92 -1.42
C SER A 145 -3.82 27.85 -2.14
N GLY A 146 -3.21 27.36 -3.20
CA GLY A 146 -2.34 28.20 -4.05
C GLY A 146 -1.35 27.40 -4.89
N ASN A 147 -0.75 28.12 -5.83
CA ASN A 147 0.32 27.62 -6.70
C ASN A 147 1.65 28.23 -6.29
N PHE A 148 2.58 27.39 -5.89
CA PHE A 148 3.91 27.78 -5.41
C PHE A 148 4.96 27.43 -6.48
N THR A 149 5.44 28.42 -7.20
CA THR A 149 6.37 28.24 -8.33
C THR A 149 7.84 28.21 -7.92
N SER A 150 8.17 28.77 -6.75
CA SER A 150 9.54 28.87 -6.24
C SER A 150 9.78 28.03 -4.99
N VAL A 151 8.72 27.52 -4.36
CA VAL A 151 8.78 26.72 -3.14
C VAL A 151 8.48 25.27 -3.48
N HIS A 152 9.27 24.36 -2.94
CA HIS A 152 9.09 22.91 -3.12
C HIS A 152 8.85 22.17 -1.79
N THR A 153 8.90 22.89 -0.66
CA THR A 153 8.64 22.34 0.66
C THR A 153 7.91 23.34 1.52
N LEU A 154 6.84 22.90 2.17
CA LEU A 154 6.19 23.61 3.27
C LEU A 154 6.33 22.77 4.52
N THR A 155 6.79 23.38 5.61
CA THR A 155 6.92 22.70 6.91
C THR A 155 6.13 23.48 7.94
N ASN A 156 5.15 22.83 8.54
CA ASN A 156 4.26 23.45 9.54
C ASN A 156 3.74 24.83 9.08
N SER A 157 3.40 24.91 7.79
CA SER A 157 2.97 26.17 7.17
C SER A 157 1.51 26.44 7.49
N ALA A 158 1.26 27.38 8.38
CA ALA A 158 -0.08 27.80 8.76
C ALA A 158 -0.72 28.67 7.67
N ALA A 159 -2.00 28.43 7.37
CA ALA A 159 -2.79 29.26 6.47
C ALA A 159 -4.28 29.14 6.77
N ASN A 160 -5.01 30.23 6.58
CA ASN A 160 -6.44 30.24 6.82
C ASN A 160 -7.22 29.83 5.56
N MET A 161 -8.31 29.14 5.79
CA MET A 161 -9.33 28.90 4.79
C MET A 161 -10.22 30.13 4.66
N ALA A 162 -10.81 30.34 3.46
CA ALA A 162 -11.59 31.56 3.16
C ALA A 162 -13.03 31.50 3.64
N GLY A 163 -13.57 30.28 3.83
CA GLY A 163 -14.97 30.10 4.18
C GLY A 163 -15.33 30.58 5.59
N ASN A 164 -16.63 30.73 5.83
CA ASN A 164 -17.19 30.87 7.16
C ASN A 164 -17.66 29.50 7.65
N TYR A 165 -17.02 29.00 8.70
CA TYR A 165 -17.22 27.64 9.22
C TYR A 165 -17.81 27.70 10.64
N PRO A 166 -19.14 27.76 10.79
CA PRO A 166 -19.76 27.93 12.10
C PRO A 166 -19.19 26.97 13.16
N SER A 167 -18.88 27.52 14.33
CA SER A 167 -18.23 26.77 15.40
C SER A 167 -19.09 25.65 16.00
N ASN A 168 -20.40 25.72 15.79
CA ASN A 168 -21.36 24.69 16.18
C ASN A 168 -21.59 23.58 15.11
N LYS A 169 -20.76 23.54 14.07
CA LYS A 169 -20.81 22.56 12.98
C LYS A 169 -19.46 21.87 12.84
N SER A 170 -19.46 20.62 12.42
CA SER A 170 -18.25 19.88 12.07
C SER A 170 -18.06 19.85 10.56
N PHE A 171 -16.81 19.76 10.12
CA PHE A 171 -16.46 19.80 8.72
C PHE A 171 -15.44 18.73 8.39
N VAL A 172 -15.58 18.13 7.21
CA VAL A 172 -14.52 17.33 6.56
C VAL A 172 -13.78 18.24 5.59
N ILE A 173 -12.47 18.22 5.66
CA ILE A 173 -11.58 18.95 4.77
C ILE A 173 -10.77 17.95 3.99
N ILE A 174 -10.78 18.07 2.67
CA ILE A 174 -9.89 17.33 1.77
C ILE A 174 -8.87 18.32 1.24
N GLY A 175 -7.61 18.00 1.42
CA GLY A 175 -6.50 18.71 0.80
C GLY A 175 -5.87 17.85 -0.29
N LYS A 176 -5.58 18.44 -1.44
CA LYS A 176 -4.87 17.82 -2.55
C LYS A 176 -3.59 18.59 -2.80
N LEU A 177 -2.48 17.89 -2.80
CA LEU A 177 -1.21 18.37 -3.30
C LEU A 177 -0.98 17.76 -4.68
N GLU A 178 -0.72 18.60 -5.65
CA GLU A 178 -0.43 18.21 -7.01
C GLU A 178 0.89 18.83 -7.47
N ASP A 179 1.71 18.07 -8.14
CA ASP A 179 2.83 18.56 -8.91
C ASP A 179 2.58 18.37 -10.41
N LYS A 180 3.56 18.61 -11.26
CA LYS A 180 3.40 18.51 -12.70
C LYS A 180 3.05 17.10 -13.21
N PHE A 181 3.26 16.06 -12.40
CA PHE A 181 3.22 14.66 -12.84
C PHE A 181 2.17 13.81 -12.10
N THR A 182 1.92 14.10 -10.84
CA THR A 182 1.01 13.32 -10.02
C THR A 182 0.45 14.13 -8.85
N SER A 183 -0.48 13.56 -8.12
CA SER A 183 -1.11 14.20 -6.97
C SER A 183 -1.29 13.22 -5.83
N VAL A 184 -1.43 13.77 -4.63
CA VAL A 184 -1.79 13.05 -3.39
C VAL A 184 -2.87 13.82 -2.66
N GLU A 185 -3.81 13.11 -2.08
CA GLU A 185 -4.88 13.68 -1.27
C GLU A 185 -4.76 13.21 0.18
N PHE A 186 -5.16 14.08 1.08
CA PHE A 186 -5.28 13.82 2.50
C PHE A 186 -6.56 14.45 3.03
N SER A 187 -7.24 13.80 3.98
CA SER A 187 -8.45 14.34 4.59
C SER A 187 -8.34 14.40 6.09
N THR A 188 -9.01 15.37 6.68
CA THR A 188 -9.13 15.51 8.12
C THR A 188 -10.51 16.08 8.49
N THR A 189 -10.88 15.95 9.74
CA THR A 189 -12.14 16.46 10.26
C THR A 189 -11.89 17.52 11.31
N VAL A 190 -12.67 18.59 11.29
CA VAL A 190 -12.69 19.60 12.35
C VAL A 190 -14.04 19.51 13.05
N ALA A 191 -13.99 19.20 14.34
CA ALA A 191 -15.16 19.12 15.18
C ALA A 191 -15.71 20.51 15.54
N THR A 192 -16.89 20.52 16.16
CA THR A 192 -17.43 21.70 16.82
C THR A 192 -16.53 22.14 17.96
N GLU A 193 -16.54 23.43 18.26
CA GLU A 193 -15.86 23.94 19.45
C GLU A 193 -16.72 23.73 20.69
N SER A 194 -16.11 23.15 21.72
CA SER A 194 -16.67 23.09 23.08
C SER A 194 -18.08 22.45 23.21
N VAL A 195 -18.41 21.47 22.36
CA VAL A 195 -19.64 20.68 22.57
C VAL A 195 -19.32 19.52 23.52
N VAL A 196 -19.82 19.60 24.75
CA VAL A 196 -19.69 18.49 25.71
C VAL A 196 -20.65 17.35 25.35
N MET A 197 -21.89 17.72 25.01
CA MET A 197 -22.92 16.79 24.57
C MET A 197 -23.86 17.49 23.57
N SER A 198 -24.25 16.78 22.54
CA SER A 198 -25.27 17.24 21.59
C SER A 198 -26.36 16.20 21.40
N TYR A 199 -27.51 16.64 20.94
CA TYR A 199 -28.63 15.81 20.61
C TYR A 199 -29.26 16.31 19.31
N ASP A 200 -29.60 15.41 18.39
CA ASP A 200 -30.21 15.78 17.13
C ASP A 200 -31.65 15.24 16.96
N LYS A 201 -32.34 15.70 15.91
CA LYS A 201 -33.72 15.29 15.61
C LYS A 201 -33.93 13.79 15.35
N ASN A 202 -32.86 13.06 15.06
CA ASN A 202 -32.88 11.60 14.85
C ASN A 202 -32.57 10.81 16.13
N GLY A 203 -32.50 11.48 17.28
CA GLY A 203 -32.18 10.86 18.56
C GLY A 203 -30.72 10.41 18.70
N ARG A 204 -29.81 10.93 17.85
CA ARG A 204 -28.38 10.65 17.99
C ARG A 204 -27.81 11.55 19.09
N VAL A 205 -26.92 10.99 19.90
CA VAL A 205 -26.21 11.71 20.96
C VAL A 205 -24.75 11.84 20.57
N GLY A 206 -24.23 13.06 20.51
CA GLY A 206 -22.80 13.36 20.34
C GLY A 206 -22.14 13.66 21.67
N ILE A 207 -20.99 13.10 21.94
CA ILE A 207 -20.15 13.42 23.10
C ILE A 207 -18.86 14.06 22.60
N GLY A 208 -18.56 15.27 23.06
CA GLY A 208 -17.40 16.05 22.64
C GLY A 208 -17.55 16.70 21.26
N LYS A 209 -18.68 16.47 20.58
CA LYS A 209 -18.99 16.96 19.22
C LYS A 209 -20.49 17.04 18.99
N VAL A 210 -20.92 17.64 17.88
CA VAL A 210 -22.30 17.48 17.39
C VAL A 210 -22.48 16.07 16.84
N ALA A 211 -23.60 15.41 17.14
CA ALA A 211 -23.93 14.11 16.61
C ALA A 211 -24.16 14.17 15.11
N GLU A 212 -23.34 13.51 14.32
CA GLU A 212 -23.33 13.56 12.85
C GLU A 212 -23.27 12.18 12.21
N PHE A 213 -22.63 11.23 12.90
CA PHE A 213 -22.47 9.86 12.43
C PHE A 213 -23.43 8.88 13.10
N GLY A 214 -23.68 7.77 12.41
CA GLY A 214 -24.47 6.68 12.89
C GLY A 214 -25.95 6.73 12.48
N LYS A 215 -26.65 5.62 12.71
CA LYS A 215 -28.09 5.51 12.49
C LYS A 215 -28.87 6.33 13.52
N PRO A 216 -30.18 6.59 13.33
CA PRO A 216 -31.01 7.14 14.38
C PRO A 216 -30.86 6.38 15.70
N GLY A 217 -30.72 7.11 16.82
CA GLY A 217 -30.50 6.53 18.16
C GLY A 217 -29.06 6.15 18.48
N SER A 218 -28.08 6.47 17.63
CA SER A 218 -26.66 6.15 17.88
C SER A 218 -25.99 7.13 18.85
N LEU A 219 -24.94 6.66 19.52
CA LEU A 219 -23.98 7.46 20.27
C LEU A 219 -22.76 7.74 19.38
N ASP A 220 -22.43 9.02 19.16
CA ASP A 220 -21.33 9.51 18.35
C ASP A 220 -20.32 10.23 19.24
N VAL A 221 -19.16 9.62 19.50
CA VAL A 221 -18.16 10.08 20.48
C VAL A 221 -16.92 10.58 19.78
N LEU A 222 -16.45 11.78 20.16
CA LEU A 222 -15.16 12.30 19.75
C LEU A 222 -14.08 11.80 20.73
N GLY A 223 -13.29 10.82 20.31
CA GLY A 223 -12.23 10.23 21.13
C GLY A 223 -12.54 8.84 21.64
N ASP A 224 -11.74 8.39 22.60
CA ASP A 224 -11.85 7.06 23.17
C ASP A 224 -12.98 6.95 24.19
N ILE A 225 -13.55 5.77 24.30
CA ILE A 225 -14.53 5.44 25.34
C ILE A 225 -13.85 4.61 26.42
N TYR A 226 -13.99 5.00 27.68
CA TYR A 226 -13.44 4.27 28.83
C TYR A 226 -14.56 3.68 29.68
N ALA A 227 -14.36 2.45 30.15
CA ALA A 227 -15.17 1.80 31.18
C ALA A 227 -14.24 1.36 32.31
N ASN A 228 -14.55 1.75 33.56
CA ASN A 228 -13.71 1.44 34.74
C ASN A 228 -12.23 1.81 34.54
N ASN A 229 -11.95 2.98 33.99
CA ASN A 229 -10.63 3.49 33.69
C ASN A 229 -9.84 2.66 32.65
N GLN A 230 -10.51 1.75 31.91
CA GLN A 230 -9.92 1.00 30.80
C GLN A 230 -10.57 1.44 29.50
N PRO A 231 -9.79 1.64 28.43
CA PRO A 231 -10.34 1.98 27.13
C PRO A 231 -11.14 0.83 26.56
N ILE A 232 -12.30 1.13 25.99
CA ILE A 232 -13.07 0.16 25.20
C ILE A 232 -12.38 0.02 23.84
N GLN A 233 -12.09 -1.21 23.44
CA GLN A 233 -11.54 -1.49 22.12
C GLN A 233 -12.52 -1.08 21.04
N GLN A 234 -12.13 -0.12 20.19
CA GLN A 234 -12.94 0.40 19.09
C GLN A 234 -12.66 -0.33 17.76
N TYR A 235 -11.58 -1.09 17.70
CA TYR A 235 -11.23 -1.85 16.50
C TYR A 235 -12.16 -3.05 16.31
N GLN A 236 -12.84 -3.07 15.16
CA GLN A 236 -13.76 -4.16 14.82
C GLN A 236 -12.98 -5.39 14.32
N ILE A 237 -13.08 -6.49 15.05
CA ILE A 237 -12.56 -7.80 14.65
C ILE A 237 -13.61 -8.65 13.91
N THR A 238 -14.88 -8.24 13.95
CA THR A 238 -16.01 -8.77 13.19
C THR A 238 -16.84 -7.60 12.64
N GLN A 239 -17.84 -7.88 11.82
CA GLN A 239 -18.86 -6.89 11.48
C GLN A 239 -19.64 -6.45 12.72
N SER A 240 -20.29 -5.28 12.67
CA SER A 240 -21.06 -4.73 13.78
C SER A 240 -22.22 -5.63 14.26
N ASN A 241 -22.68 -6.55 13.42
CA ASN A 241 -23.71 -7.56 13.74
C ASN A 241 -23.13 -8.87 14.27
N GLY A 242 -21.82 -8.94 14.54
CA GLY A 242 -21.11 -10.12 15.01
C GLY A 242 -20.73 -11.13 13.91
N LYS A 243 -21.12 -10.90 12.65
CA LYS A 243 -20.65 -11.75 11.54
C LYS A 243 -19.17 -11.51 11.29
N VAL A 244 -18.50 -12.53 10.78
CA VAL A 244 -17.10 -12.40 10.32
C VAL A 244 -17.00 -11.44 9.15
N LEU A 245 -15.83 -10.85 8.97
CA LEU A 245 -15.55 -9.93 7.87
C LEU A 245 -15.42 -10.68 6.55
N ASP A 246 -15.96 -10.14 5.48
CA ASP A 246 -15.85 -10.73 4.15
C ASP A 246 -14.43 -10.56 3.60
N ALA A 247 -13.89 -11.61 2.99
CA ALA A 247 -12.57 -11.62 2.37
C ALA A 247 -12.66 -12.01 0.89
N THR A 248 -11.88 -11.30 0.06
CA THR A 248 -11.76 -11.53 -1.38
C THR A 248 -10.31 -11.40 -1.84
N GLY A 249 -9.98 -11.98 -2.99
CA GLY A 249 -8.66 -11.83 -3.63
C GLY A 249 -7.58 -12.73 -3.06
N ASP A 250 -6.77 -12.26 -2.14
CA ASP A 250 -5.59 -12.98 -1.65
C ASP A 250 -5.47 -12.90 -0.13
N TRP A 251 -5.32 -14.06 0.53
CA TRP A 251 -5.09 -14.14 1.97
C TRP A 251 -3.81 -13.44 2.47
N ASN A 252 -2.84 -13.21 1.59
CA ASN A 252 -1.64 -12.46 1.94
C ASN A 252 -1.90 -11.00 2.29
N ASN A 253 -3.01 -10.44 1.82
CA ASN A 253 -3.41 -9.05 2.07
C ASN A 253 -4.13 -8.86 3.42
N TYR A 254 -4.58 -9.96 4.05
CA TYR A 254 -5.28 -9.93 5.34
C TYR A 254 -4.28 -10.01 6.48
N ILE A 255 -3.69 -8.87 6.80
CA ILE A 255 -2.67 -8.74 7.85
C ILE A 255 -3.19 -8.09 9.13
N ASN A 256 -4.36 -7.47 9.11
CA ASN A 256 -4.95 -6.83 10.28
C ASN A 256 -5.70 -7.84 11.14
N THR A 257 -5.59 -7.70 12.45
CA THR A 257 -6.32 -8.56 13.39
C THR A 257 -7.80 -8.56 13.07
N GLY A 258 -8.39 -9.75 13.01
CA GLY A 258 -9.80 -9.90 12.65
C GLY A 258 -10.16 -11.35 12.37
N ILE A 259 -11.46 -11.59 12.18
CA ILE A 259 -12.00 -12.88 11.80
C ILE A 259 -12.65 -12.70 10.41
N TYR A 260 -12.11 -13.40 9.43
CA TYR A 260 -12.46 -13.23 8.02
C TYR A 260 -13.05 -14.52 7.47
N MET A 261 -13.88 -14.40 6.44
CA MET A 261 -14.41 -15.52 5.66
C MET A 261 -14.34 -15.21 4.18
N GLY A 262 -13.89 -16.17 3.39
CA GLY A 262 -13.86 -16.04 1.93
C GLY A 262 -13.68 -17.37 1.24
N SER A 263 -14.01 -17.41 -0.05
CA SER A 263 -13.92 -18.61 -0.89
C SER A 263 -12.97 -18.40 -2.06
N ASN A 264 -12.15 -19.42 -2.33
CA ASN A 264 -11.24 -19.45 -3.49
C ASN A 264 -10.23 -18.30 -3.55
N LEU A 265 -9.82 -17.76 -2.41
CA LEU A 265 -8.77 -16.75 -2.37
C LEU A 265 -7.40 -17.35 -2.73
N LEU A 266 -6.56 -16.54 -3.35
CA LEU A 266 -5.15 -16.87 -3.55
C LEU A 266 -4.46 -17.14 -2.21
N ASN A 267 -3.43 -17.97 -2.22
CA ASN A 267 -2.68 -18.36 -1.03
C ASN A 267 -3.54 -18.95 0.11
N SER A 268 -4.66 -19.59 -0.27
CA SER A 268 -5.51 -20.36 0.66
C SER A 268 -4.82 -21.66 1.09
N PRO A 269 -5.08 -22.16 2.31
CA PRO A 269 -4.70 -23.53 2.63
C PRO A 269 -5.43 -24.49 1.69
N SER A 270 -4.74 -25.50 1.19
CA SER A 270 -5.29 -26.52 0.28
C SER A 270 -6.15 -27.54 1.00
N GLY A 271 -7.07 -28.15 0.26
CA GLY A 271 -7.97 -29.18 0.78
C GLY A 271 -9.23 -28.64 1.46
N GLY A 272 -10.16 -29.55 1.76
CA GLY A 272 -11.44 -29.24 2.37
C GLY A 272 -12.35 -28.33 1.55
N ASN A 273 -13.35 -27.77 2.19
CA ASN A 273 -14.29 -26.85 1.58
C ASN A 273 -13.56 -25.57 1.09
N PRO A 274 -13.89 -25.02 -0.11
CA PRO A 274 -13.25 -23.80 -0.63
C PRO A 274 -13.48 -22.54 0.25
N TRP A 275 -14.55 -22.50 1.03
CA TRP A 275 -14.79 -21.46 2.00
C TRP A 275 -13.91 -21.63 3.22
N LYS A 276 -13.16 -20.60 3.59
CA LYS A 276 -12.27 -20.59 4.73
C LYS A 276 -12.65 -19.51 5.72
N HIS A 277 -12.71 -19.87 7.01
CA HIS A 277 -12.64 -18.91 8.11
C HIS A 277 -11.19 -18.71 8.48
N VAL A 278 -10.72 -17.46 8.53
CA VAL A 278 -9.34 -17.13 8.89
C VAL A 278 -9.32 -16.12 10.02
N GLN A 279 -8.72 -16.53 11.14
CA GLN A 279 -8.39 -15.63 12.24
C GLN A 279 -7.00 -15.07 12.00
N VAL A 280 -6.89 -13.75 12.08
CA VAL A 280 -5.64 -13.03 11.90
C VAL A 280 -5.23 -12.38 13.21
N PHE A 281 -3.99 -12.62 13.62
CA PHE A 281 -3.37 -12.02 14.81
C PHE A 281 -2.16 -11.20 14.34
N LYS A 282 -2.26 -9.89 14.45
CA LYS A 282 -1.21 -8.94 14.02
C LYS A 282 -0.43 -8.43 15.22
N HIS A 283 0.88 -8.59 15.21
CA HIS A 283 1.77 -7.83 16.07
C HIS A 283 2.18 -6.51 15.39
N ASN A 284 2.64 -6.59 14.13
CA ASN A 284 2.94 -5.47 13.24
C ASN A 284 2.88 -5.95 11.78
N ASP A 285 3.22 -5.11 10.80
CA ASP A 285 3.10 -5.46 9.37
C ASP A 285 4.03 -6.61 8.93
N ASN A 286 5.09 -6.86 9.67
CA ASN A 286 6.08 -7.91 9.39
C ASN A 286 5.84 -9.21 10.18
N TRP A 287 5.01 -9.17 11.23
CA TRP A 287 4.75 -10.28 12.15
C TRP A 287 3.26 -10.48 12.33
N VAL A 288 2.73 -11.47 11.62
CA VAL A 288 1.31 -11.80 11.59
C VAL A 288 1.14 -13.31 11.65
N VAL A 289 0.15 -13.79 12.37
CA VAL A 289 -0.28 -15.20 12.36
C VAL A 289 -1.65 -15.28 11.75
N GLN A 290 -1.86 -16.26 10.87
CA GLN A 290 -3.16 -16.65 10.36
C GLN A 290 -3.47 -18.08 10.76
N VAL A 291 -4.68 -18.29 11.34
CA VAL A 291 -5.23 -19.61 11.63
C VAL A 291 -6.47 -19.79 10.77
N ALA A 292 -6.50 -20.82 9.97
CA ALA A 292 -7.57 -21.08 9.01
C ALA A 292 -8.30 -22.39 9.36
N TYR A 293 -9.62 -22.36 9.20
CA TYR A 293 -10.49 -23.53 9.22
C TYR A 293 -11.35 -23.48 7.95
N ASP A 294 -11.59 -24.62 7.35
CA ASP A 294 -12.55 -24.68 6.26
C ASP A 294 -13.99 -24.75 6.80
N PHE A 295 -14.95 -24.43 5.95
CA PHE A 295 -16.36 -24.37 6.35
C PHE A 295 -16.95 -25.76 6.63
N GLY A 296 -16.37 -26.82 6.10
CA GLY A 296 -16.74 -28.20 6.39
C GLY A 296 -16.16 -28.74 7.68
N GLY A 297 -15.18 -28.06 8.27
CA GLY A 297 -14.45 -28.55 9.45
C GLY A 297 -13.47 -29.69 9.15
N GLU A 298 -13.10 -29.87 7.88
CA GLU A 298 -12.22 -30.97 7.42
C GLU A 298 -10.75 -30.65 7.63
N ILE A 299 -10.37 -29.35 7.55
CA ILE A 299 -8.99 -28.93 7.75
C ILE A 299 -8.88 -27.80 8.76
N GLY A 300 -7.79 -27.83 9.51
CA GLY A 300 -7.26 -26.69 10.24
C GLY A 300 -5.82 -26.42 9.80
N ALA A 301 -5.46 -25.17 9.64
CA ALA A 301 -4.11 -24.80 9.22
C ALA A 301 -3.65 -23.49 9.86
N ILE A 302 -2.34 -23.38 10.06
CA ILE A 302 -1.72 -22.17 10.61
C ILE A 302 -0.54 -21.76 9.75
N ARG A 303 -0.35 -20.46 9.56
CA ARG A 303 0.87 -19.88 8.99
C ARG A 303 1.25 -18.58 9.66
N ALA A 304 2.47 -18.16 9.45
CA ALA A 304 2.97 -16.87 9.97
C ALA A 304 3.63 -16.06 8.85
N LYS A 305 3.50 -14.76 8.96
CA LYS A 305 4.37 -13.79 8.28
C LYS A 305 5.50 -13.47 9.25
N VAL A 306 6.72 -13.76 8.84
CA VAL A 306 7.92 -13.59 9.66
C VAL A 306 8.88 -12.68 8.93
N ASN A 307 9.21 -11.55 9.54
CA ASN A 307 10.04 -10.52 8.95
C ASN A 307 9.57 -10.14 7.52
N GLY A 308 8.27 -9.88 7.38
CA GLY A 308 7.66 -9.47 6.12
C GLY A 308 7.36 -10.59 5.12
N THR A 309 7.81 -11.82 5.37
CA THR A 309 7.67 -12.96 4.43
C THR A 309 6.69 -13.99 4.96
N TRP A 310 5.68 -14.33 4.16
CA TRP A 310 4.75 -15.42 4.48
C TRP A 310 5.43 -16.78 4.42
N LYS A 311 5.24 -17.57 5.47
CA LYS A 311 5.62 -18.98 5.50
C LYS A 311 4.51 -19.85 4.95
N PRO A 312 4.81 -21.07 4.46
CA PRO A 312 3.80 -22.02 4.02
C PRO A 312 2.81 -22.37 5.13
N TRP A 313 1.60 -22.76 4.75
CA TRP A 313 0.61 -23.29 5.67
C TRP A 313 1.11 -24.62 6.29
N LYS A 314 0.93 -24.76 7.59
CA LYS A 314 1.10 -25.99 8.35
C LYS A 314 -0.27 -26.49 8.76
N TYR A 315 -0.56 -27.75 8.52
CA TYR A 315 -1.85 -28.34 8.80
C TYR A 315 -1.87 -28.94 10.21
N LEU A 316 -3.00 -28.83 10.87
CA LEU A 316 -3.26 -29.48 12.14
C LEU A 316 -3.71 -30.89 11.86
N ALA A 317 -3.10 -31.87 12.49
CA ALA A 317 -3.53 -33.27 12.38
C ALA A 317 -4.85 -33.48 13.13
N THR A 318 -5.82 -34.08 12.48
CA THR A 318 -7.05 -34.55 13.11
C THR A 318 -6.80 -35.84 13.87
N LYS A 319 -7.75 -36.23 14.74
CA LYS A 319 -7.70 -37.55 15.40
C LYS A 319 -7.62 -38.68 14.38
N ASP A 320 -8.33 -38.56 13.26
CA ASP A 320 -8.34 -39.55 12.19
C ASP A 320 -7.01 -39.61 11.45
N ASP A 321 -6.34 -38.49 11.24
CA ASP A 321 -4.99 -38.44 10.66
C ASP A 321 -3.99 -39.13 11.58
N VAL A 322 -4.06 -38.86 12.89
CA VAL A 322 -3.20 -39.52 13.88
C VAL A 322 -3.52 -41.02 13.93
N SER A 323 -4.81 -41.38 13.92
CA SER A 323 -5.22 -42.78 13.92
C SER A 323 -4.76 -43.53 12.66
N ARG A 324 -4.88 -42.90 11.48
CA ARG A 324 -4.37 -43.47 10.21
C ARG A 324 -2.84 -43.59 10.24
N MET A 325 -2.14 -42.60 10.78
CA MET A 325 -0.69 -42.64 10.91
C MET A 325 -0.25 -43.75 11.85
N LEU A 326 -0.90 -43.90 13.00
CA LEU A 326 -0.64 -44.98 13.94
C LEU A 326 -0.97 -46.33 13.35
N ALA A 327 -2.09 -46.46 12.63
CA ALA A 327 -2.45 -47.68 11.92
C ALA A 327 -1.43 -48.04 10.82
N SER A 328 -0.87 -47.05 10.12
CA SER A 328 0.15 -47.26 9.09
C SER A 328 1.54 -47.62 9.66
N THR A 329 1.81 -47.22 10.89
CA THR A 329 3.03 -47.58 11.61
C THR A 329 2.89 -48.85 12.44
N ASN A 330 1.65 -49.23 12.77
CA ASN A 330 1.38 -50.47 13.47
C ASN A 330 1.47 -51.69 12.52
N TRP A 331 2.14 -52.73 12.97
CA TRP A 331 2.15 -54.10 12.46
C TRP A 331 1.98 -54.23 10.95
N GLN A 332 3.07 -54.20 10.22
CA GLN A 332 3.06 -54.68 8.82
C GLN A 332 2.87 -56.20 8.84
N ASN A 333 1.77 -56.64 8.22
CA ASN A 333 1.50 -58.05 7.92
C ASN A 333 2.21 -59.00 8.85
N ALA A 334 1.66 -59.15 10.06
CA ALA A 334 2.20 -60.10 11.00
C ALA A 334 2.12 -61.50 10.38
N ASN A 335 3.18 -61.89 9.71
CA ASN A 335 3.38 -63.29 9.44
C ASN A 335 3.78 -63.90 10.78
N LEU A 336 2.77 -64.19 11.61
CA LEU A 336 2.96 -64.80 12.92
C LEU A 336 3.47 -66.19 12.72
N GLN A 337 4.76 -66.40 12.77
CA GLN A 337 5.38 -67.70 12.95
C GLN A 337 5.81 -67.79 14.42
N ASN A 338 5.32 -68.80 15.08
CA ASN A 338 5.74 -69.16 16.45
C ASN A 338 5.48 -68.06 17.51
N GLY A 339 4.33 -67.36 17.43
CA GLY A 339 3.97 -66.32 18.42
C GLY A 339 4.74 -65.02 18.32
N TRP A 340 5.45 -64.77 17.26
CA TRP A 340 6.18 -63.56 17.04
C TRP A 340 5.56 -62.71 15.93
N SER A 341 5.56 -61.37 16.14
CA SER A 341 5.29 -60.43 15.04
C SER A 341 6.37 -59.34 15.05
N HIS A 342 6.60 -58.77 13.88
CA HIS A 342 7.58 -57.72 13.69
C HIS A 342 6.87 -56.35 13.68
N HIS A 343 7.26 -55.46 14.58
CA HIS A 343 6.84 -54.06 14.58
C HIS A 343 7.99 -53.20 14.03
N ARG A 344 7.68 -52.34 13.07
CA ARG A 344 8.70 -51.55 12.34
C ARG A 344 9.60 -50.75 13.27
N ASP A 345 9.03 -50.16 14.33
CA ASP A 345 9.72 -49.18 15.16
C ASP A 345 10.26 -49.79 16.47
N TYR A 346 9.77 -50.96 16.90
CA TYR A 346 10.06 -51.54 18.20
C TYR A 346 10.71 -52.93 18.11
N GLY A 347 10.97 -53.43 16.89
CA GLY A 347 11.55 -54.74 16.72
C GLY A 347 10.57 -55.91 16.89
N ASN A 348 11.07 -57.08 17.20
CA ASN A 348 10.26 -58.27 17.38
C ASN A 348 9.62 -58.31 18.77
N VAL A 349 8.31 -58.52 18.81
CA VAL A 349 7.54 -58.65 20.04
C VAL A 349 6.87 -60.01 20.09
N GLN A 350 7.03 -60.73 21.17
CA GLN A 350 6.39 -62.02 21.37
C GLN A 350 5.00 -61.84 21.99
N PHE A 351 3.99 -62.46 21.39
CA PHE A 351 2.65 -62.53 21.94
C PHE A 351 2.52 -63.83 22.77
N SER A 352 2.17 -63.68 24.02
CA SER A 352 1.82 -64.78 24.92
C SER A 352 0.37 -65.22 24.76
#